data_07e77eccdd88d35cb7d40d68e43a41e2
#
_entry.id   07e77eccdd88d35cb7d40d68e43a41e2
#
_cell.length_a   1.000
_cell.length_b   1.000
_cell.length_c   1.000
_cell.angle_alpha   90.00
_cell.angle_beta   90.00
_cell.angle_gamma   90.00
#
_symmetry.space_group_name_H-M   'P 1'
#
loop_
_entity.id
_entity.type
_entity.pdbx_description
1 polymer ?
#
loop_
_entity_poly.entity_id
_entity_poly.type
_entity_poly.pdbx_seq_one_letter_code
_entity_poly.pdbx_strand_id
1 'polypeptide(L)'
;MIEKQYFFLSGLIRSGNTVLSSILNQNPDFHVSTLSPLIDYMWTCHEDDFPHSKTFPSQKNKKNMISGMAKNFYQDIDKPIIFDRNKSWASPDNINMIKKYITKEPKIIFTIRPLHECLASHINIMKDILVSGMNNDIANNAFKYDDRISLNDNLAQHILLGSHYKIYNFAYNSFKNDIKNEIIHIVKYEELLKNPEEVLSGIYNFLKLDNFVHDFNNIKSKENSLDFKKGYPKNLHKVRKILSPGNLNPYNILSENIINDCKKIDFFYN
;
A
#
# COMPACT_ATOMS: atom_id res chain seq x y z
N MET A 1 -29.03 -7.09 -4.48
CA MET A 1 -27.55 -6.91 -4.33
C MET A 1 -27.31 -6.26 -2.98
N ILE A 2 -26.35 -6.77 -2.22
CA ILE A 2 -25.95 -6.17 -0.94
C ILE A 2 -25.32 -4.81 -1.24
N GLU A 3 -25.74 -3.77 -0.52
CA GLU A 3 -25.08 -2.47 -0.56
C GLU A 3 -23.70 -2.61 0.06
N LYS A 4 -22.65 -2.19 -0.66
CA LYS A 4 -21.26 -2.36 -0.22
C LYS A 4 -20.70 -1.05 0.29
N GLN A 5 -20.02 -1.12 1.43
CA GLN A 5 -19.21 -0.04 1.95
C GLN A 5 -17.74 -0.24 1.54
N TYR A 6 -17.10 0.84 1.10
CA TYR A 6 -15.74 0.80 0.59
C TYR A 6 -14.79 1.56 1.52
N PHE A 7 -13.74 0.87 1.94
CA PHE A 7 -12.60 1.41 2.65
C PHE A 7 -11.34 1.14 1.85
N PHE A 8 -10.26 1.84 2.18
CA PHE A 8 -9.03 1.76 1.42
C PHE A 8 -7.86 1.41 2.33
N LEU A 9 -7.00 0.50 1.88
CA LEU A 9 -5.79 0.11 2.59
C LEU A 9 -4.57 0.50 1.76
N SER A 10 -3.71 1.30 2.35
CA SER A 10 -2.53 1.86 1.71
C SER A 10 -1.30 1.71 2.63
N GLY A 11 -0.16 2.13 2.18
CA GLY A 11 1.06 2.14 2.97
C GLY A 11 2.32 1.92 2.14
N LEU A 12 3.46 2.16 2.77
CA LEU A 12 4.74 1.92 2.12
C LEU A 12 4.96 0.42 1.89
N ILE A 13 5.71 0.09 0.85
CA ILE A 13 6.13 -1.30 0.62
C ILE A 13 6.86 -1.83 1.87
N ARG A 14 6.52 -3.03 2.29
CA ARG A 14 7.07 -3.72 3.48
C ARG A 14 6.70 -3.11 4.84
N SER A 15 5.72 -2.24 4.91
CA SER A 15 5.22 -1.65 6.16
C SER A 15 4.17 -2.49 6.90
N GLY A 16 3.95 -3.76 6.49
CA GLY A 16 3.01 -4.65 7.17
C GLY A 16 1.61 -4.74 6.53
N ASN A 17 1.40 -4.14 5.36
CA ASN A 17 0.12 -4.18 4.65
C ASN A 17 -0.46 -5.60 4.49
N THR A 18 0.37 -6.58 4.11
CA THR A 18 -0.10 -7.96 3.91
C THR A 18 -0.50 -8.63 5.22
N VAL A 19 0.22 -8.34 6.31
CA VAL A 19 -0.11 -8.84 7.65
C VAL A 19 -1.45 -8.27 8.10
N LEU A 20 -1.61 -6.94 8.04
CA LEU A 20 -2.86 -6.27 8.41
C LEU A 20 -4.03 -6.74 7.54
N SER A 21 -3.85 -6.86 6.22
CA SER A 21 -4.87 -7.41 5.31
C SER A 21 -5.32 -8.82 5.73
N SER A 22 -4.37 -9.66 6.13
CA SER A 22 -4.64 -11.04 6.54
C SER A 22 -5.39 -11.11 7.86
N ILE A 23 -5.10 -10.19 8.80
CA ILE A 23 -5.83 -10.06 10.06
C ILE A 23 -7.25 -9.57 9.80
N LEU A 24 -7.42 -8.48 9.07
CA LEU A 24 -8.74 -7.93 8.74
C LEU A 24 -9.63 -8.93 7.99
N ASN A 25 -9.06 -9.76 7.12
CA ASN A 25 -9.79 -10.82 6.41
C ASN A 25 -10.34 -11.94 7.31
N GLN A 26 -10.03 -11.98 8.61
CA GLN A 26 -10.65 -12.91 9.55
C GLN A 26 -12.10 -12.51 9.89
N ASN A 27 -12.43 -11.23 9.78
CA ASN A 27 -13.80 -10.79 9.93
C ASN A 27 -14.65 -11.32 8.77
N PRO A 28 -15.74 -12.07 9.05
CA PRO A 28 -16.57 -12.69 8.01
C PRO A 28 -17.27 -11.69 7.10
N ASP A 29 -17.46 -10.45 7.53
CA ASP A 29 -18.11 -9.40 6.74
C ASP A 29 -17.13 -8.65 5.83
N PHE A 30 -15.82 -8.90 5.98
CA PHE A 30 -14.80 -8.17 5.25
C PHE A 30 -14.28 -8.96 4.03
N HIS A 31 -14.12 -8.24 2.94
CA HIS A 31 -13.22 -8.62 1.85
C HIS A 31 -12.09 -7.61 1.78
N VAL A 32 -10.88 -8.07 2.02
CA VAL A 32 -9.66 -7.26 1.80
C VAL A 32 -8.98 -7.79 0.55
N SER A 33 -8.89 -6.94 -0.49
CA SER A 33 -8.23 -7.32 -1.75
C SER A 33 -6.73 -7.53 -1.53
N THR A 34 -6.09 -8.32 -2.36
CA THR A 34 -4.63 -8.51 -2.33
C THR A 34 -3.92 -7.24 -2.81
N LEU A 35 -3.76 -7.05 -4.10
CA LEU A 35 -3.34 -5.81 -4.72
C LEU A 35 -4.34 -5.48 -5.81
N SER A 36 -5.02 -4.35 -5.69
CA SER A 36 -6.10 -3.96 -6.59
C SER A 36 -5.60 -2.99 -7.67
N PRO A 37 -5.90 -3.23 -8.94
CA PRO A 37 -5.67 -2.28 -10.03
C PRO A 37 -6.83 -1.28 -10.22
N LEU A 38 -7.82 -1.24 -9.31
CA LEU A 38 -9.02 -0.42 -9.48
C LEU A 38 -8.69 1.05 -9.77
N ILE A 39 -7.77 1.63 -9.00
CA ILE A 39 -7.37 3.03 -9.19
C ILE A 39 -6.70 3.26 -10.55
N ASP A 40 -5.91 2.29 -11.03
CA ASP A 40 -5.24 2.41 -12.34
C ASP A 40 -6.27 2.43 -13.47
N TYR A 41 -7.30 1.58 -13.39
CA TYR A 41 -8.43 1.59 -14.34
C TYR A 41 -9.22 2.89 -14.25
N MET A 42 -9.48 3.41 -13.04
CA MET A 42 -10.16 4.68 -12.85
C MET A 42 -9.39 5.84 -13.47
N TRP A 43 -8.06 5.89 -13.30
CA TRP A 43 -7.22 6.91 -13.92
C TRP A 43 -7.21 6.80 -15.44
N THR A 44 -7.04 5.60 -16.01
CA THR A 44 -7.07 5.38 -17.46
C THR A 44 -8.37 5.93 -18.07
N CYS A 45 -9.51 5.70 -17.42
CA CYS A 45 -10.78 6.24 -17.88
C CYS A 45 -10.96 7.72 -17.57
N HIS A 46 -10.30 8.25 -16.53
CA HIS A 46 -10.41 9.64 -16.12
C HIS A 46 -9.61 10.59 -17.03
N GLU A 47 -8.41 10.22 -17.38
CA GLU A 47 -7.51 11.03 -18.22
C GLU A 47 -8.02 11.16 -19.66
N ASP A 48 -8.68 10.11 -20.17
CA ASP A 48 -9.49 10.13 -21.39
C ASP A 48 -8.81 10.80 -22.61
N ASP A 49 -7.83 10.11 -23.16
CA ASP A 49 -7.16 10.54 -24.39
C ASP A 49 -7.62 9.77 -25.64
N PHE A 50 -8.84 9.19 -25.60
CA PHE A 50 -9.38 8.44 -26.73
C PHE A 50 -9.90 9.37 -27.83
N PRO A 51 -9.67 9.08 -29.12
CA PRO A 51 -10.09 9.93 -30.23
C PRO A 51 -11.59 10.25 -30.22
N HIS A 52 -12.44 9.27 -29.94
CA HIS A 52 -13.91 9.45 -29.91
C HIS A 52 -14.39 10.29 -28.74
N SER A 53 -13.70 10.30 -27.61
CA SER A 53 -14.06 11.14 -26.46
C SER A 53 -13.82 12.61 -26.74
N LYS A 54 -12.84 12.94 -27.58
CA LYS A 54 -12.57 14.31 -28.06
C LYS A 54 -13.66 14.78 -29.05
N THR A 55 -14.17 13.87 -29.89
CA THR A 55 -15.17 14.18 -30.91
C THR A 55 -16.59 14.22 -30.32
N PHE A 56 -16.90 13.30 -29.39
CA PHE A 56 -18.22 13.17 -28.79
C PHE A 56 -18.12 13.17 -27.26
N PRO A 57 -17.77 14.31 -26.62
CA PRO A 57 -17.57 14.37 -25.19
C PRO A 57 -18.89 14.17 -24.44
N SER A 58 -18.95 13.13 -23.61
CA SER A 58 -20.08 12.87 -22.70
C SER A 58 -19.59 12.81 -21.26
N GLN A 59 -19.40 13.96 -20.64
CA GLN A 59 -18.90 14.07 -19.27
C GLN A 59 -19.80 13.35 -18.25
N LYS A 60 -21.13 13.38 -18.47
CA LYS A 60 -22.07 12.69 -17.59
C LYS A 60 -21.92 11.17 -17.70
N ASN A 61 -21.81 10.61 -18.91
CA ASN A 61 -21.65 9.18 -19.11
C ASN A 61 -20.29 8.69 -18.59
N LYS A 62 -19.23 9.43 -18.84
CA LYS A 62 -17.89 9.18 -18.29
C LYS A 62 -17.93 9.16 -16.76
N LYS A 63 -18.55 10.16 -16.13
CA LYS A 63 -18.71 10.19 -14.67
C LYS A 63 -19.47 8.97 -14.17
N ASN A 64 -20.58 8.60 -14.79
CA ASN A 64 -21.39 7.45 -14.39
C ASN A 64 -20.59 6.13 -14.53
N MET A 65 -19.85 5.97 -15.63
CA MET A 65 -19.02 4.81 -15.86
C MET A 65 -17.96 4.66 -14.75
N ILE A 66 -17.20 5.71 -14.48
CA ILE A 66 -16.14 5.66 -13.45
C ILE A 66 -16.74 5.45 -12.05
N SER A 67 -17.88 6.09 -11.74
CA SER A 67 -18.58 5.90 -10.46
C SER A 67 -19.12 4.47 -10.28
N GLY A 68 -19.41 3.77 -11.37
CA GLY A 68 -19.80 2.35 -11.34
C GLY A 68 -18.64 1.38 -11.15
N MET A 69 -17.39 1.81 -11.37
CA MET A 69 -16.26 0.88 -11.43
C MET A 69 -16.06 0.10 -10.14
N ALA A 70 -16.04 0.73 -8.98
CA ALA A 70 -15.85 0.04 -7.71
C ALA A 70 -16.94 -1.00 -7.45
N LYS A 71 -18.20 -0.65 -7.73
CA LYS A 71 -19.35 -1.55 -7.59
C LYS A 71 -19.23 -2.76 -8.52
N ASN A 72 -18.92 -2.53 -9.79
CA ASN A 72 -18.81 -3.60 -10.78
C ASN A 72 -17.56 -4.45 -10.56
N PHE A 73 -16.45 -3.84 -10.15
CA PHE A 73 -15.18 -4.54 -9.87
C PHE A 73 -15.34 -5.58 -8.74
N TYR A 74 -16.17 -5.29 -7.75
CA TYR A 74 -16.44 -6.17 -6.61
C TYR A 74 -17.83 -6.81 -6.64
N GLN A 75 -18.51 -6.84 -7.79
CA GLN A 75 -19.90 -7.34 -7.87
C GLN A 75 -20.06 -8.79 -7.39
N ASP A 76 -19.09 -9.65 -7.69
CA ASP A 76 -19.12 -11.07 -7.34
C ASP A 76 -18.64 -11.37 -5.91
N ILE A 77 -18.27 -10.34 -5.15
CA ILE A 77 -17.88 -10.49 -3.75
C ILE A 77 -19.14 -10.40 -2.88
N ASP A 78 -19.45 -11.49 -2.21
CA ASP A 78 -20.60 -11.58 -1.29
C ASP A 78 -20.19 -11.15 0.13
N LYS A 79 -19.72 -9.91 0.26
CA LYS A 79 -19.34 -9.27 1.53
C LYS A 79 -19.81 -7.83 1.53
N PRO A 80 -20.38 -7.33 2.66
CA PRO A 80 -20.88 -5.97 2.76
C PRO A 80 -19.75 -4.93 2.84
N ILE A 81 -18.55 -5.30 3.31
CA ILE A 81 -17.45 -4.37 3.53
C ILE A 81 -16.25 -4.78 2.68
N ILE A 82 -15.82 -3.85 1.83
CA ILE A 82 -14.70 -4.01 0.92
C ILE A 82 -13.55 -3.09 1.33
N PHE A 83 -12.39 -3.68 1.56
CA PHE A 83 -11.13 -2.95 1.64
C PHE A 83 -10.37 -3.11 0.32
N ASP A 84 -10.34 -2.06 -0.48
CA ASP A 84 -9.50 -2.03 -1.67
C ASP A 84 -8.06 -1.68 -1.28
N ARG A 85 -7.12 -2.58 -1.56
CA ARG A 85 -5.72 -2.38 -1.23
C ARG A 85 -4.90 -1.95 -2.43
N ASN A 86 -4.42 -0.73 -2.39
CA ASN A 86 -3.40 -0.19 -3.30
C ASN A 86 -2.50 0.79 -2.55
N LYS A 87 -1.19 0.70 -2.76
CA LYS A 87 -0.19 1.52 -2.08
C LYS A 87 -0.35 3.03 -2.33
N SER A 88 -1.05 3.42 -3.40
CA SER A 88 -1.23 4.82 -3.81
C SER A 88 -2.51 5.49 -3.32
N TRP A 89 -3.43 4.77 -2.65
CA TRP A 89 -4.72 5.35 -2.23
C TRP A 89 -4.60 6.62 -1.40
N ALA A 90 -3.55 6.72 -0.58
CA ALA A 90 -3.34 7.90 0.28
C ALA A 90 -2.70 9.10 -0.44
N SER A 91 -2.46 9.04 -1.76
CA SER A 91 -2.01 10.23 -2.50
C SER A 91 -3.15 11.24 -2.64
N PRO A 92 -2.87 12.58 -2.66
CA PRO A 92 -3.90 13.61 -2.77
C PRO A 92 -4.84 13.42 -3.96
N ASP A 93 -4.26 13.08 -5.12
CA ASP A 93 -5.03 12.90 -6.35
C ASP A 93 -5.96 11.68 -6.27
N ASN A 94 -5.50 10.57 -5.67
CA ASN A 94 -6.34 9.39 -5.47
C ASN A 94 -7.43 9.62 -4.43
N ILE A 95 -7.17 10.40 -3.37
CA ILE A 95 -8.21 10.84 -2.42
C ILE A 95 -9.29 11.65 -3.16
N ASN A 96 -8.89 12.55 -4.06
CA ASN A 96 -9.83 13.30 -4.89
C ASN A 96 -10.64 12.38 -5.84
N MET A 97 -10.00 11.35 -6.40
CA MET A 97 -10.69 10.33 -7.20
C MET A 97 -11.73 9.56 -6.39
N ILE A 98 -11.39 9.14 -5.16
CA ILE A 98 -12.34 8.49 -4.26
C ILE A 98 -13.53 9.41 -3.97
N LYS A 99 -13.26 10.67 -3.56
CA LYS A 99 -14.31 11.65 -3.25
C LYS A 99 -15.23 11.95 -4.42
N LYS A 100 -14.67 11.96 -5.62
CA LYS A 100 -15.43 12.27 -6.85
C LYS A 100 -16.30 11.12 -7.34
N TYR A 101 -15.84 9.85 -7.17
CA TYR A 101 -16.41 8.73 -7.88
C TYR A 101 -16.90 7.57 -6.99
N ILE A 102 -16.40 7.42 -5.76
CA ILE A 102 -16.73 6.28 -4.90
C ILE A 102 -17.53 6.72 -3.67
N THR A 103 -16.94 7.58 -2.83
CA THR A 103 -17.58 8.07 -1.60
C THR A 103 -17.08 9.46 -1.25
N LYS A 104 -17.97 10.30 -0.71
CA LYS A 104 -17.60 11.65 -0.27
C LYS A 104 -16.76 11.67 1.00
N GLU A 105 -16.86 10.62 1.80
CA GLU A 105 -16.17 10.45 3.08
C GLU A 105 -15.21 9.26 3.03
N PRO A 106 -14.07 9.39 2.32
CA PRO A 106 -13.11 8.30 2.23
C PRO A 106 -12.50 8.00 3.59
N LYS A 107 -12.29 6.71 3.88
CA LYS A 107 -11.54 6.22 5.03
C LYS A 107 -10.41 5.34 4.54
N ILE A 108 -9.19 5.75 4.85
CA ILE A 108 -7.96 5.11 4.38
C ILE A 108 -7.13 4.68 5.59
N ILE A 109 -6.81 3.41 5.68
CA ILE A 109 -5.84 2.90 6.65
C ILE A 109 -4.47 2.93 5.97
N PHE A 110 -3.50 3.58 6.61
CA PHE A 110 -2.16 3.71 6.05
C PHE A 110 -1.13 3.09 6.99
N THR A 111 -0.50 1.99 6.55
CA THR A 111 0.53 1.32 7.36
C THR A 111 1.88 1.99 7.18
N ILE A 112 2.56 2.25 8.29
CA ILE A 112 3.93 2.76 8.32
C ILE A 112 4.86 1.84 9.12
N ARG A 113 6.14 1.96 8.80
CA ARG A 113 7.26 1.28 9.45
C ARG A 113 8.51 2.12 9.19
N PRO A 114 9.52 2.15 10.09
CA PRO A 114 10.73 2.90 9.83
C PRO A 114 11.30 2.64 8.44
N LEU A 115 11.60 3.70 7.69
CA LEU A 115 11.93 3.63 6.27
C LEU A 115 13.11 2.69 5.99
N HIS A 116 14.17 2.76 6.82
CA HIS A 116 15.33 1.88 6.71
C HIS A 116 14.97 0.39 6.90
N GLU A 117 13.99 0.06 7.74
CA GLU A 117 13.51 -1.32 7.92
C GLU A 117 12.71 -1.79 6.70
N CYS A 118 11.89 -0.91 6.12
CA CYS A 118 11.18 -1.19 4.88
C CYS A 118 12.15 -1.46 3.73
N LEU A 119 13.17 -0.61 3.56
CA LEU A 119 14.21 -0.77 2.54
C LEU A 119 15.00 -2.06 2.71
N ALA A 120 15.52 -2.33 3.90
CA ALA A 120 16.25 -3.56 4.16
C ALA A 120 15.40 -4.80 3.86
N SER A 121 14.13 -4.80 4.28
CA SER A 121 13.19 -5.89 3.98
C SER A 121 12.90 -6.02 2.48
N HIS A 122 12.80 -4.92 1.76
CA HIS A 122 12.54 -4.92 0.32
C HIS A 122 13.75 -5.48 -0.45
N ILE A 123 14.95 -4.97 -0.19
CA ILE A 123 16.19 -5.43 -0.81
C ILE A 123 16.43 -6.91 -0.52
N ASN A 124 16.27 -7.35 0.74
CA ASN A 124 16.50 -8.74 1.12
C ASN A 124 15.63 -9.76 0.34
N ILE A 125 14.43 -9.36 -0.08
CA ILE A 125 13.49 -10.26 -0.77
C ILE A 125 13.53 -10.08 -2.28
N MET A 126 13.75 -8.85 -2.76
CA MET A 126 13.61 -8.49 -4.17
C MET A 126 14.95 -8.24 -4.86
N LYS A 127 16.07 -8.58 -4.24
CA LYS A 127 17.42 -8.20 -4.69
C LYS A 127 17.66 -8.46 -6.18
N ASP A 128 17.36 -9.65 -6.68
CA ASP A 128 17.63 -10.03 -8.07
C ASP A 128 16.83 -9.18 -9.07
N ILE A 129 15.56 -8.90 -8.75
CA ILE A 129 14.68 -8.06 -9.57
C ILE A 129 15.13 -6.60 -9.51
N LEU A 130 15.50 -6.12 -8.32
CA LEU A 130 15.99 -4.74 -8.12
C LEU A 130 17.30 -4.49 -8.85
N VAL A 131 18.23 -5.47 -8.86
CA VAL A 131 19.48 -5.39 -9.63
C VAL A 131 19.20 -5.29 -11.13
N SER A 132 18.27 -6.10 -11.63
CA SER A 132 17.88 -6.02 -13.06
C SER A 132 17.28 -4.66 -13.41
N GLY A 133 16.39 -4.11 -12.55
CA GLY A 133 15.82 -2.78 -12.74
C GLY A 133 16.87 -1.68 -12.69
N MET A 134 17.74 -1.70 -11.70
CA MET A 134 18.83 -0.74 -11.55
C MET A 134 19.79 -0.78 -12.76
N ASN A 135 20.14 -1.96 -13.28
CA ASN A 135 20.99 -2.09 -14.47
C ASN A 135 20.35 -1.47 -15.71
N ASN A 136 19.03 -1.63 -15.88
CA ASN A 136 18.31 -0.98 -16.98
C ASN A 136 18.35 0.55 -16.84
N ASP A 137 18.16 1.08 -15.63
CA ASP A 137 18.20 2.51 -15.38
C ASP A 137 19.61 3.10 -15.54
N ILE A 138 20.66 2.33 -15.20
CA ILE A 138 22.06 2.70 -15.50
C ILE A 138 22.28 2.78 -17.02
N ALA A 139 21.85 1.76 -17.76
CA ALA A 139 21.98 1.72 -19.23
C ALA A 139 21.24 2.88 -19.91
N ASN A 140 20.13 3.35 -19.33
CA ASN A 140 19.33 4.48 -19.82
C ASN A 140 19.76 5.84 -19.22
N ASN A 141 20.86 5.90 -18.47
CA ASN A 141 21.34 7.09 -17.74
C ASN A 141 20.31 7.67 -16.73
N ALA A 142 19.36 6.87 -16.27
CA ALA A 142 18.36 7.26 -15.26
C ALA A 142 18.85 7.06 -13.83
N PHE A 143 19.89 6.26 -13.61
CA PHE A 143 20.53 6.04 -12.32
C PHE A 143 22.05 5.94 -12.49
N LYS A 144 22.79 6.58 -11.56
CA LYS A 144 24.25 6.50 -11.53
C LYS A 144 24.72 5.55 -10.44
N TYR A 145 25.34 4.45 -10.85
CA TYR A 145 25.96 3.50 -9.91
C TYR A 145 27.22 4.12 -9.27
N ASP A 146 27.35 3.97 -7.96
CA ASP A 146 28.54 4.37 -7.21
C ASP A 146 29.32 3.11 -6.75
N ASP A 147 30.49 2.89 -7.33
CA ASP A 147 31.36 1.74 -7.03
C ASP A 147 32.04 1.80 -5.66
N ARG A 148 31.99 2.97 -5.00
CA ARG A 148 32.55 3.18 -3.67
C ARG A 148 31.66 2.67 -2.53
N ILE A 149 30.39 2.39 -2.81
CA ILE A 149 29.42 1.89 -1.83
C ILE A 149 28.95 0.46 -2.18
N SER A 150 28.35 -0.21 -1.22
CA SER A 150 27.84 -1.57 -1.42
C SER A 150 26.73 -1.63 -2.48
N LEU A 151 26.55 -2.80 -3.10
CA LEU A 151 25.40 -3.04 -3.99
C LEU A 151 24.06 -2.76 -3.29
N ASN A 152 23.93 -3.15 -2.02
CA ASN A 152 22.70 -2.92 -1.28
C ASN A 152 22.43 -1.43 -1.05
N ASP A 153 23.46 -0.63 -0.84
CA ASP A 153 23.33 0.82 -0.68
C ASP A 153 22.97 1.49 -2.02
N ASN A 154 23.55 1.05 -3.12
CA ASN A 154 23.13 1.47 -4.46
C ASN A 154 21.66 1.15 -4.73
N LEU A 155 21.20 -0.06 -4.38
CA LEU A 155 19.79 -0.45 -4.48
C LEU A 155 18.89 0.41 -3.58
N ALA A 156 19.34 0.73 -2.38
CA ALA A 156 18.60 1.60 -1.47
C ALA A 156 18.42 3.01 -2.05
N GLN A 157 19.48 3.60 -2.60
CA GLN A 157 19.42 4.90 -3.27
C GLN A 157 18.50 4.87 -4.50
N HIS A 158 18.58 3.83 -5.33
CA HIS A 158 17.70 3.63 -6.49
C HIS A 158 16.22 3.56 -6.09
N ILE A 159 15.89 2.84 -5.01
CA ILE A 159 14.52 2.76 -4.50
C ILE A 159 14.04 4.13 -3.96
N LEU A 160 14.90 4.85 -3.20
CA LEU A 160 14.57 6.16 -2.64
C LEU A 160 14.30 7.22 -3.70
N LEU A 161 14.96 7.15 -4.85
CA LEU A 161 14.72 8.03 -6.01
C LEU A 161 13.49 7.59 -6.82
N GLY A 162 13.02 6.36 -6.65
CA GLY A 162 11.95 5.77 -7.44
C GLY A 162 10.52 6.11 -7.00
N SER A 163 9.54 5.54 -7.72
CA SER A 163 8.10 5.76 -7.48
C SER A 163 7.62 5.34 -6.10
N HIS A 164 8.27 4.39 -5.45
CA HIS A 164 7.89 3.91 -4.12
C HIS A 164 8.05 4.97 -3.05
N TYR A 165 9.13 5.75 -3.10
CA TYR A 165 9.34 6.86 -2.19
C TYR A 165 8.40 8.05 -2.48
N LYS A 166 8.11 8.31 -3.75
CA LYS A 166 7.12 9.33 -4.13
C LYS A 166 5.74 9.05 -3.51
N ILE A 167 5.31 7.78 -3.50
CA ILE A 167 4.03 7.39 -2.88
C ILE A 167 4.04 7.66 -1.37
N TYR A 168 5.15 7.38 -0.69
CA TYR A 168 5.31 7.69 0.73
C TYR A 168 5.20 9.20 1.00
N ASN A 169 5.88 10.02 0.21
CA ASN A 169 5.81 11.48 0.30
C ASN A 169 4.40 12.03 0.02
N PHE A 170 3.70 11.48 -0.98
CA PHE A 170 2.33 11.89 -1.27
C PHE A 170 1.38 11.56 -0.11
N ALA A 171 1.52 10.40 0.48
CA ALA A 171 0.75 10.01 1.65
C ALA A 171 1.02 10.92 2.85
N TYR A 172 2.29 11.26 3.10
CA TYR A 172 2.66 12.21 4.15
C TYR A 172 2.05 13.59 3.94
N ASN A 173 2.12 14.12 2.73
CA ASN A 173 1.53 15.41 2.41
C ASN A 173 0.00 15.39 2.58
N SER A 174 -0.66 14.30 2.23
CA SER A 174 -2.10 14.13 2.45
C SER A 174 -2.43 14.12 3.93
N PHE A 175 -1.66 13.39 4.75
CA PHE A 175 -1.82 13.33 6.19
C PHE A 175 -1.58 14.69 6.86
N LYS A 176 -0.52 15.40 6.46
CA LYS A 176 -0.20 16.73 6.98
C LYS A 176 -1.30 17.77 6.68
N ASN A 177 -1.97 17.63 5.55
CA ASN A 177 -3.05 18.51 5.15
C ASN A 177 -4.41 18.10 5.72
N ASP A 178 -4.55 16.85 6.19
CA ASP A 178 -5.72 16.34 6.90
C ASP A 178 -5.57 16.57 8.43
N ILE A 179 -5.63 17.84 8.84
CA ILE A 179 -5.38 18.29 10.22
C ILE A 179 -6.30 17.57 11.24
N LYS A 180 -7.44 17.07 10.82
CA LYS A 180 -8.42 16.38 11.70
C LYS A 180 -8.28 14.86 11.69
N ASN A 181 -7.38 14.30 10.89
CA ASN A 181 -7.21 12.85 10.70
C ASN A 181 -8.51 12.11 10.37
N GLU A 182 -9.43 12.77 9.66
CA GLU A 182 -10.75 12.20 9.35
C GLU A 182 -10.70 11.23 8.18
N ILE A 183 -9.70 11.37 7.30
CA ILE A 183 -9.56 10.58 6.06
C ILE A 183 -8.55 9.46 6.23
N ILE A 184 -7.42 9.71 6.90
CA ILE A 184 -6.31 8.76 7.00
C ILE A 184 -6.09 8.35 8.46
N HIS A 185 -6.11 7.04 8.73
CA HIS A 185 -5.72 6.44 9.99
C HIS A 185 -4.36 5.76 9.84
N ILE A 186 -3.38 6.21 10.63
CA ILE A 186 -2.02 5.67 10.61
C ILE A 186 -1.93 4.44 11.49
N VAL A 187 -1.37 3.36 10.94
CA VAL A 187 -1.04 2.12 11.66
C VAL A 187 0.46 1.91 11.65
N LYS A 188 1.09 2.03 12.80
CA LYS A 188 2.51 1.69 12.99
C LYS A 188 2.68 0.18 13.09
N TYR A 189 3.58 -0.38 12.27
CA TYR A 189 3.80 -1.83 12.22
C TYR A 189 4.27 -2.39 13.55
N GLU A 190 5.15 -1.70 14.26
CA GLU A 190 5.64 -2.10 15.57
C GLU A 190 4.52 -2.11 16.63
N GLU A 191 3.58 -1.16 16.58
CA GLU A 191 2.43 -1.14 17.49
C GLU A 191 1.46 -2.30 17.17
N LEU A 192 1.23 -2.59 15.89
CA LEU A 192 0.45 -3.76 15.48
C LEU A 192 1.05 -5.07 16.01
N LEU A 193 2.38 -5.17 16.10
CA LEU A 193 3.05 -6.34 16.66
C LEU A 193 2.98 -6.41 18.19
N LYS A 194 3.02 -5.26 18.86
CA LYS A 194 3.09 -5.14 20.32
C LYS A 194 1.71 -5.17 20.97
N ASN A 195 0.77 -4.40 20.42
CA ASN A 195 -0.56 -4.17 20.95
C ASN A 195 -1.64 -4.37 19.87
N PRO A 196 -1.76 -5.56 19.26
CA PRO A 196 -2.62 -5.76 18.09
C PRO A 196 -4.10 -5.49 18.36
N GLU A 197 -4.60 -5.83 19.55
CA GLU A 197 -6.00 -5.60 19.92
C GLU A 197 -6.33 -4.11 19.98
N GLU A 198 -5.48 -3.31 20.56
CA GLU A 198 -5.63 -1.85 20.64
C GLU A 198 -5.61 -1.21 19.26
N VAL A 199 -4.64 -1.62 18.43
CA VAL A 199 -4.51 -1.12 17.04
C VAL A 199 -5.77 -1.47 16.23
N LEU A 200 -6.25 -2.70 16.31
CA LEU A 200 -7.48 -3.12 15.62
C LEU A 200 -8.70 -2.36 16.14
N SER A 201 -8.85 -2.19 17.46
CA SER A 201 -9.92 -1.38 18.04
C SER A 201 -9.89 0.06 17.51
N GLY A 202 -8.70 0.67 17.41
CA GLY A 202 -8.52 1.99 16.81
C GLY A 202 -8.97 2.04 15.34
N ILE A 203 -8.67 1.00 14.55
CA ILE A 203 -9.14 0.88 13.16
C ILE A 203 -10.67 0.81 13.12
N TYR A 204 -11.30 -0.08 13.90
CA TYR A 204 -12.75 -0.22 13.90
C TYR A 204 -13.46 1.07 14.32
N ASN A 205 -12.95 1.74 15.37
CA ASN A 205 -13.46 3.05 15.80
C ASN A 205 -13.35 4.12 14.68
N PHE A 206 -12.21 4.19 14.01
CA PHE A 206 -12.01 5.11 12.88
C PHE A 206 -12.99 4.85 11.73
N LEU A 207 -13.28 3.58 11.46
CA LEU A 207 -14.19 3.16 10.40
C LEU A 207 -15.67 3.23 10.83
N LYS A 208 -15.94 3.45 12.11
CA LYS A 208 -17.29 3.41 12.74
C LYS A 208 -17.97 2.04 12.55
N LEU A 209 -17.20 0.98 12.77
CA LEU A 209 -17.65 -0.41 12.71
C LEU A 209 -17.59 -1.06 14.10
N ASP A 210 -18.41 -2.08 14.31
CA ASP A 210 -18.35 -2.90 15.51
C ASP A 210 -17.06 -3.71 15.58
N ASN A 211 -16.46 -3.80 16.78
CA ASN A 211 -15.23 -4.55 16.98
C ASN A 211 -15.44 -6.06 16.71
N PHE A 212 -14.44 -6.65 16.10
CA PHE A 212 -14.35 -8.09 15.87
C PHE A 212 -13.13 -8.66 16.60
N VAL A 213 -13.26 -9.85 17.19
CA VAL A 213 -12.16 -10.52 17.89
C VAL A 213 -11.32 -11.29 16.88
N HIS A 214 -10.07 -10.88 16.73
CA HIS A 214 -9.10 -11.48 15.80
C HIS A 214 -8.23 -12.55 16.48
N ASP A 215 -7.86 -13.60 15.74
CA ASP A 215 -6.90 -14.62 16.19
C ASP A 215 -5.50 -14.33 15.65
N PHE A 216 -4.63 -13.79 16.49
CA PHE A 216 -3.25 -13.45 16.14
C PHE A 216 -2.30 -14.67 16.10
N ASN A 217 -2.78 -15.83 16.51
CA ASN A 217 -2.03 -17.10 16.49
C ASN A 217 -2.34 -17.95 15.26
N ASN A 218 -3.31 -17.55 14.43
CA ASN A 218 -3.73 -18.30 13.24
C ASN A 218 -3.99 -17.42 12.03
N ILE A 219 -3.03 -16.56 11.69
CA ILE A 219 -3.12 -15.67 10.55
C ILE A 219 -2.90 -16.47 9.26
N LYS A 220 -3.84 -16.33 8.31
CA LYS A 220 -3.77 -16.98 6.99
C LYS A 220 -3.70 -15.93 5.90
N SER A 221 -2.66 -15.97 5.05
CA SER A 221 -2.57 -15.12 3.87
C SER A 221 -3.20 -15.79 2.66
N LYS A 222 -4.03 -15.05 1.93
CA LYS A 222 -4.55 -15.47 0.62
C LYS A 222 -3.55 -15.24 -0.52
N GLU A 223 -2.46 -14.50 -0.26
CA GLU A 223 -1.53 -14.03 -1.30
C GLU A 223 -0.42 -15.03 -1.66
N ASN A 224 -0.12 -15.98 -0.77
CA ASN A 224 0.99 -16.93 -0.95
C ASN A 224 0.95 -17.72 -2.28
N SER A 225 -0.25 -17.92 -2.85
CA SER A 225 -0.42 -18.62 -4.12
C SER A 225 -0.30 -17.73 -5.36
N LEU A 226 -0.34 -16.41 -5.19
CA LEU A 226 -0.31 -15.45 -6.30
C LEU A 226 1.12 -15.03 -6.68
N ASP A 227 2.05 -15.02 -5.73
CA ASP A 227 3.44 -14.62 -5.96
C ASP A 227 4.10 -15.48 -7.05
N PHE A 228 3.91 -16.80 -6.98
CA PHE A 228 4.48 -17.73 -7.94
C PHE A 228 3.96 -17.54 -9.37
N LYS A 229 2.66 -17.22 -9.51
CA LYS A 229 2.01 -17.02 -10.83
C LYS A 229 2.47 -15.73 -11.52
N LYS A 230 3.01 -14.76 -10.76
CA LYS A 230 3.41 -13.44 -11.25
C LYS A 230 4.92 -13.29 -11.43
N GLY A 231 5.70 -14.36 -11.26
CA GLY A 231 7.17 -14.29 -11.34
C GLY A 231 7.85 -13.58 -10.17
N TYR A 232 7.12 -13.31 -9.09
CA TYR A 232 7.69 -12.74 -7.87
C TYR A 232 8.36 -13.80 -6.99
N PRO A 233 9.29 -13.41 -6.11
CA PRO A 233 9.88 -14.33 -5.13
C PRO A 233 8.80 -14.98 -4.27
N LYS A 234 8.91 -16.30 -4.06
CA LYS A 234 7.92 -17.13 -3.32
C LYS A 234 7.54 -16.62 -1.93
N ASN A 235 8.38 -15.78 -1.33
CA ASN A 235 8.20 -15.29 0.03
C ASN A 235 7.81 -13.80 0.10
N LEU A 236 7.54 -13.15 -1.03
CA LEU A 236 7.26 -11.70 -1.06
C LEU A 236 6.09 -11.31 -0.15
N HIS A 237 5.00 -12.07 -0.19
CA HIS A 237 3.79 -11.84 0.61
C HIS A 237 3.56 -12.92 1.68
N LYS A 238 4.62 -13.65 2.06
CA LYS A 238 4.51 -14.66 3.11
C LYS A 238 4.21 -14.01 4.46
N VAL A 239 3.10 -14.42 5.07
CA VAL A 239 2.71 -14.03 6.42
C VAL A 239 2.98 -15.19 7.37
N ARG A 240 3.49 -14.91 8.56
CA ARG A 240 3.64 -15.90 9.60
C ARG A 240 2.28 -16.27 10.18
N LYS A 241 2.11 -17.53 10.57
CA LYS A 241 0.88 -18.00 11.21
C LYS A 241 0.61 -17.26 12.52
N ILE A 242 1.67 -16.98 13.29
CA ILE A 242 1.62 -16.22 14.55
C ILE A 242 2.13 -14.79 14.28
N LEU A 243 1.41 -13.80 14.78
CA LEU A 243 1.85 -12.41 14.72
C LEU A 243 3.15 -12.25 15.53
N SER A 244 4.24 -12.00 14.87
CA SER A 244 5.54 -11.89 15.52
C SER A 244 6.51 -11.02 14.72
N PRO A 245 7.48 -10.36 15.40
CA PRO A 245 8.52 -9.58 14.72
C PRO A 245 9.32 -10.42 13.72
N GLY A 246 9.84 -9.76 12.69
CA GLY A 246 10.84 -10.33 11.80
C GLY A 246 12.22 -10.36 12.45
N ASN A 247 13.07 -11.28 12.00
CA ASN A 247 14.45 -11.42 12.49
C ASN A 247 15.46 -10.61 11.63
N LEU A 248 14.97 -9.80 10.67
CA LEU A 248 15.86 -9.02 9.83
C LEU A 248 16.41 -7.83 10.62
N ASN A 249 17.74 -7.77 10.74
CA ASN A 249 18.42 -6.58 11.23
C ASN A 249 18.82 -5.69 10.04
N PRO A 250 18.30 -4.46 9.93
CA PRO A 250 18.62 -3.55 8.83
C PRO A 250 20.12 -3.26 8.69
N TYR A 251 20.87 -3.24 9.79
CA TYR A 251 22.32 -3.01 9.81
C TYR A 251 23.14 -4.12 9.15
N ASN A 252 22.55 -5.31 8.95
CA ASN A 252 23.19 -6.38 8.19
C ASN A 252 22.99 -6.24 6.67
N ILE A 253 22.13 -5.31 6.25
CA ILE A 253 21.74 -5.12 4.84
C ILE A 253 22.22 -3.76 4.31
N LEU A 254 22.09 -2.70 5.13
CA LEU A 254 22.36 -1.31 4.78
C LEU A 254 23.51 -0.76 5.62
N SER A 255 24.29 0.11 5.04
CA SER A 255 25.30 0.87 5.80
C SER A 255 24.63 1.85 6.78
N GLU A 256 25.39 2.25 7.79
CA GLU A 256 24.96 3.25 8.76
C GLU A 256 24.60 4.59 8.09
N ASN A 257 25.32 4.97 7.04
CA ASN A 257 25.05 6.18 6.28
C ASN A 257 23.64 6.14 5.65
N ILE A 258 23.29 5.05 4.96
CA ILE A 258 21.94 4.89 4.37
C ILE A 258 20.87 4.88 5.45
N ILE A 259 21.11 4.22 6.58
CA ILE A 259 20.16 4.19 7.71
C ILE A 259 19.94 5.60 8.26
N ASN A 260 21.00 6.37 8.45
CA ASN A 260 20.91 7.75 8.93
C ASN A 260 20.22 8.67 7.94
N ASP A 261 20.45 8.49 6.63
CA ASP A 261 19.74 9.26 5.61
C ASP A 261 18.25 8.90 5.58
N CYS A 262 17.90 7.62 5.72
CA CYS A 262 16.49 7.22 5.87
C CYS A 262 15.85 7.89 7.10
N LYS A 263 16.52 7.91 8.25
CA LYS A 263 15.99 8.54 9.46
C LYS A 263 15.73 10.04 9.25
N LYS A 264 16.61 10.78 8.56
CA LYS A 264 16.42 12.22 8.28
C LYS A 264 15.16 12.52 7.47
N ILE A 265 14.77 11.62 6.57
CA ILE A 265 13.64 11.80 5.65
C ILE A 265 12.39 11.02 6.06
N ASP A 266 12.42 10.31 7.19
CA ASP A 266 11.30 9.51 7.68
C ASP A 266 10.30 10.37 8.44
N PHE A 267 9.39 11.00 7.70
CA PHE A 267 8.44 11.98 8.20
C PHE A 267 7.48 11.48 9.28
N PHE A 268 7.27 10.17 9.38
CA PHE A 268 6.35 9.59 10.36
C PHE A 268 7.03 9.21 11.68
N TYR A 269 8.38 9.24 11.73
CA TYR A 269 9.18 8.86 12.89
C TYR A 269 10.11 9.97 13.39
N ASN A 270 10.01 11.17 12.78
CA ASN A 270 10.72 12.40 13.19
C ASN A 270 9.82 13.34 13.95
#